data_b9776b0bad9c87e92ee9ea0850191001
#
_entry.id   b9776b0bad9c87e92ee9ea0850191001
#
_cell.length_a   1.000
_cell.length_b   1.000
_cell.length_c   1.000
_cell.angle_alpha   90.00
_cell.angle_beta   90.00
_cell.angle_gamma   90.00
#
_symmetry.space_group_name_H-M   'P 1'
#
loop_
_entity.id
_entity.type
_entity.pdbx_description
1 polymer ?
#
loop_
_entity_poly.entity_id
_entity_poly.type
_entity_poly.pdbx_seq_one_letter_code
_entity_poly.pdbx_strand_id
1 'polypeptide(L)'
;ALFIIFILLGFGRLLFMIYLSVKERRKERLMHLNEAIPVDAPMVSIIVPAYNEEVDAVSSLENLLKQDYPNFNIIFVDDGSKDETYKRVCDAFSDNTKMVLLTKPNGGKASALNYGIAHTDADYIVCIDADTKLYPNAVSLLMTHFLRPNSEHVGSVAGNVKVGNQRNMLTKWQAIEYTTSQNFDRMAYAAINAITVVPGAIGAFRKKAIEDAGGLTTDTLAED
;
A
#
# COMPACT_ATOMS: atom_id res chain seq x y z
N ALA A 1 -3.46 18.49 -40.85
CA ALA A 1 -4.11 17.18 -40.75
C ALA A 1 -3.56 16.37 -39.55
N LEU A 2 -2.26 16.11 -39.45
CA LEU A 2 -1.65 15.30 -38.35
C LEU A 2 -1.97 15.87 -36.96
N PHE A 3 -1.86 17.18 -36.76
CA PHE A 3 -2.13 17.83 -35.47
C PHE A 3 -3.59 17.62 -35.00
N ILE A 4 -4.56 17.69 -35.92
CA ILE A 4 -5.97 17.43 -35.62
C ILE A 4 -6.18 15.98 -35.21
N ILE A 5 -5.52 15.02 -35.88
CA ILE A 5 -5.58 13.59 -35.54
C ILE A 5 -5.04 13.36 -34.13
N PHE A 6 -3.90 13.95 -33.75
CA PHE A 6 -3.35 13.86 -32.39
C PHE A 6 -4.30 14.41 -31.33
N ILE A 7 -4.97 15.56 -31.58
CA ILE A 7 -5.96 16.12 -30.67
C ILE A 7 -7.15 15.16 -30.51
N LEU A 8 -7.69 14.65 -31.62
CA LEU A 8 -8.84 13.74 -31.60
C LEU A 8 -8.51 12.42 -30.86
N LEU A 9 -7.33 11.85 -31.11
CA LEU A 9 -6.86 10.65 -30.41
C LEU A 9 -6.65 10.91 -28.90
N GLY A 10 -6.04 12.06 -28.56
CA GLY A 10 -5.84 12.45 -27.16
C GLY A 10 -7.16 12.65 -26.42
N PHE A 11 -8.14 13.31 -27.07
CA PHE A 11 -9.46 13.50 -26.49
C PHE A 11 -10.26 12.19 -26.39
N GLY A 12 -10.17 11.34 -27.41
CA GLY A 12 -10.76 10.00 -27.39
C GLY A 12 -10.19 9.13 -26.27
N ARG A 13 -8.85 9.14 -26.08
CA ARG A 13 -8.20 8.48 -24.95
C ARG A 13 -8.72 8.99 -23.62
N LEU A 14 -8.80 10.33 -23.44
CA LEU A 14 -9.27 10.92 -22.19
C LEU A 14 -10.71 10.48 -21.86
N LEU A 15 -11.62 10.54 -22.82
CA LEU A 15 -13.01 10.07 -22.64
C LEU A 15 -13.09 8.59 -22.30
N PHE A 16 -12.26 7.77 -22.95
CA PHE A 16 -12.18 6.33 -22.66
C PHE A 16 -11.67 6.06 -21.24
N MET A 17 -10.62 6.76 -20.78
CA MET A 17 -10.09 6.65 -19.43
C MET A 17 -11.12 7.11 -18.37
N ILE A 18 -11.86 8.19 -18.65
CA ILE A 18 -12.97 8.65 -17.79
C ILE A 18 -14.03 7.55 -17.67
N TYR A 19 -14.45 6.98 -18.78
CA TYR A 19 -15.44 5.90 -18.79
C TYR A 19 -15.01 4.70 -17.96
N LEU A 20 -13.78 4.22 -18.16
CA LEU A 20 -13.21 3.09 -17.42
C LEU A 20 -13.11 3.39 -15.91
N SER A 21 -12.59 4.57 -15.55
CA SER A 21 -12.43 4.98 -14.17
C SER A 21 -13.78 5.09 -13.44
N VAL A 22 -14.79 5.67 -14.08
CA VAL A 22 -16.15 5.77 -13.50
C VAL A 22 -16.79 4.39 -13.35
N LYS A 23 -16.61 3.51 -14.33
CA LYS A 23 -17.12 2.13 -14.28
C LYS A 23 -16.53 1.34 -13.11
N GLU A 24 -15.19 1.37 -12.96
CA GLU A 24 -14.51 0.65 -11.89
C GLU A 24 -14.84 1.24 -10.51
N ARG A 25 -14.85 2.57 -10.38
CA ARG A 25 -15.25 3.25 -9.13
C ARG A 25 -16.66 2.88 -8.66
N ARG A 26 -17.61 2.72 -9.60
CA ARG A 26 -18.98 2.26 -9.28
C ARG A 26 -18.97 0.82 -8.80
N LYS A 27 -18.21 -0.04 -9.44
CA LYS A 27 -18.03 -1.45 -9.06
C LYS A 27 -17.42 -1.56 -7.66
N GLU A 28 -16.33 -0.86 -7.37
CA GLU A 28 -15.69 -0.83 -6.05
C GLU A 28 -16.64 -0.33 -4.97
N ARG A 29 -17.35 0.78 -5.23
CA ARG A 29 -18.30 1.32 -4.27
C ARG A 29 -19.40 0.33 -3.90
N LEU A 30 -19.92 -0.40 -4.88
CA LEU A 30 -20.94 -1.44 -4.63
C LEU A 30 -20.34 -2.62 -3.86
N MET A 31 -19.11 -2.98 -4.13
CA MET A 31 -18.38 -4.04 -3.42
C MET A 31 -18.21 -3.69 -1.94
N HIS A 32 -17.68 -2.51 -1.62
CA HIS A 32 -17.45 -2.08 -0.25
C HIS A 32 -18.73 -1.87 0.59
N LEU A 33 -19.88 -1.65 -0.05
CA LEU A 33 -21.17 -1.52 0.64
C LEU A 33 -21.77 -2.88 1.04
N ASN A 34 -21.36 -3.96 0.39
CA ASN A 34 -22.02 -5.26 0.50
C ASN A 34 -21.17 -6.33 1.23
N GLU A 35 -19.90 -6.07 1.49
CA GLU A 35 -18.98 -7.07 2.05
C GLU A 35 -18.46 -6.63 3.43
N ALA A 36 -19.01 -7.27 4.48
CA ALA A 36 -18.44 -7.16 5.82
C ALA A 36 -17.24 -8.12 5.94
N ILE A 37 -16.16 -7.67 6.59
CA ILE A 37 -15.03 -8.53 6.92
C ILE A 37 -15.51 -9.58 7.93
N PRO A 38 -15.32 -10.89 7.68
CA PRO A 38 -15.69 -11.94 8.63
C PRO A 38 -14.87 -11.82 9.94
N VAL A 39 -15.44 -12.28 11.04
CA VAL A 39 -14.75 -12.28 12.35
C VAL A 39 -13.54 -13.23 12.35
N ASP A 40 -13.63 -14.32 11.60
CA ASP A 40 -12.59 -15.32 11.37
C ASP A 40 -11.71 -15.01 10.14
N ALA A 41 -11.61 -13.72 9.76
CA ALA A 41 -10.81 -13.28 8.64
C ALA A 41 -9.34 -13.73 8.78
N PRO A 42 -8.67 -14.07 7.66
CA PRO A 42 -7.30 -14.53 7.67
C PRO A 42 -6.34 -13.47 8.25
N MET A 43 -5.21 -13.94 8.78
CA MET A 43 -4.18 -13.05 9.32
C MET A 43 -3.56 -12.18 8.23
N VAL A 44 -3.36 -10.91 8.56
CA VAL A 44 -2.65 -9.93 7.73
C VAL A 44 -1.42 -9.43 8.49
N SER A 45 -0.26 -9.47 7.85
CA SER A 45 0.94 -8.81 8.40
C SER A 45 1.18 -7.48 7.70
N ILE A 46 1.17 -6.41 8.49
CA ILE A 46 1.51 -5.06 8.03
C ILE A 46 3.02 -4.89 8.19
N ILE A 47 3.76 -4.77 7.10
CA ILE A 47 5.22 -4.64 7.11
C ILE A 47 5.60 -3.18 6.91
N VAL A 48 6.38 -2.65 7.84
CA VAL A 48 6.79 -1.24 7.90
C VAL A 48 8.33 -1.18 7.92
N PRO A 49 8.98 -1.01 6.76
CA PRO A 49 10.41 -0.75 6.71
C PRO A 49 10.70 0.69 7.15
N ALA A 50 11.77 0.90 7.92
CA ALA A 50 12.17 2.22 8.38
C ALA A 50 13.69 2.39 8.30
N TYR A 51 14.14 3.58 7.92
CA TYR A 51 15.53 3.99 7.97
C TYR A 51 15.64 5.47 8.29
N ASN A 52 16.13 5.81 9.49
CA ASN A 52 16.24 7.18 10.01
C ASN A 52 14.89 7.92 10.05
N GLU A 53 13.87 7.30 10.68
CA GLU A 53 12.50 7.80 10.81
C GLU A 53 12.13 8.12 12.27
N GLU A 54 13.08 8.60 13.07
CA GLU A 54 12.90 8.83 14.50
C GLU A 54 11.76 9.81 14.86
N VAL A 55 11.36 10.65 13.90
CA VAL A 55 10.30 11.66 14.11
C VAL A 55 8.92 11.07 13.94
N ASP A 56 8.73 10.25 12.90
CA ASP A 56 7.41 9.82 12.45
C ASP A 56 7.06 8.36 12.79
N ALA A 57 8.05 7.47 12.95
CA ALA A 57 7.85 6.04 13.11
C ALA A 57 6.86 5.68 14.25
N VAL A 58 7.04 6.23 15.45
CA VAL A 58 6.15 5.93 16.59
C VAL A 58 4.71 6.35 16.28
N SER A 59 4.52 7.58 15.79
CA SER A 59 3.17 8.10 15.50
C SER A 59 2.46 7.36 14.36
N SER A 60 3.21 6.84 13.41
CA SER A 60 2.70 6.02 12.30
C SER A 60 2.30 4.63 12.78
N LEU A 61 3.11 3.99 13.61
CA LEU A 61 2.79 2.68 14.21
C LEU A 61 1.57 2.77 15.14
N GLU A 62 1.42 3.84 15.94
CA GLU A 62 0.20 4.10 16.72
C GLU A 62 -1.04 4.26 15.84
N ASN A 63 -0.89 4.87 14.67
CA ASN A 63 -1.98 4.99 13.71
C ASN A 63 -2.35 3.62 13.12
N LEU A 64 -1.37 2.77 12.79
CA LEU A 64 -1.59 1.43 12.25
C LEU A 64 -2.28 0.50 13.26
N LEU A 65 -2.01 0.64 14.55
CA LEU A 65 -2.69 -0.14 15.60
C LEU A 65 -4.21 0.16 15.70
N LYS A 66 -4.69 1.26 15.08
CA LYS A 66 -6.11 1.65 15.07
C LYS A 66 -6.91 1.07 13.90
N GLN A 67 -6.32 0.13 13.13
CA GLN A 67 -7.04 -0.52 12.04
C GLN A 67 -8.21 -1.37 12.57
N ASP A 68 -9.33 -1.34 11.84
CA ASP A 68 -10.57 -2.07 12.19
C ASP A 68 -10.55 -3.54 11.72
N TYR A 69 -9.55 -3.96 10.97
CA TYR A 69 -9.38 -5.34 10.55
C TYR A 69 -9.14 -6.24 11.77
N PRO A 70 -9.90 -7.36 11.94
CA PRO A 70 -9.91 -8.08 13.21
C PRO A 70 -8.60 -8.83 13.51
N ASN A 71 -7.94 -9.38 12.50
CA ASN A 71 -6.81 -10.30 12.64
C ASN A 71 -5.56 -9.79 11.92
N PHE A 72 -4.76 -8.97 12.59
CA PHE A 72 -3.52 -8.43 12.03
C PHE A 72 -2.42 -8.30 13.08
N ASN A 73 -1.18 -8.31 12.60
CA ASN A 73 0.00 -7.86 13.33
C ASN A 73 0.78 -6.83 12.50
N ILE A 74 1.73 -6.16 13.15
CA ILE A 74 2.63 -5.19 12.52
C ILE A 74 4.06 -5.70 12.69
N ILE A 75 4.79 -5.79 11.59
CA ILE A 75 6.22 -6.15 11.57
C ILE A 75 6.98 -4.89 11.20
N PHE A 76 7.57 -4.26 12.20
CA PHE A 76 8.47 -3.14 12.01
C PHE A 76 9.87 -3.65 11.71
N VAL A 77 10.50 -3.15 10.65
CA VAL A 77 11.84 -3.55 10.23
C VAL A 77 12.73 -2.31 10.14
N ASP A 78 13.59 -2.15 11.13
CA ASP A 78 14.64 -1.15 11.09
C ASP A 78 15.76 -1.60 10.16
N ASP A 79 16.01 -0.86 9.09
CA ASP A 79 17.03 -1.15 8.08
C ASP A 79 18.38 -0.51 8.45
N GLY A 80 18.80 -0.68 9.71
CA GLY A 80 20.08 -0.21 10.21
C GLY A 80 20.14 1.31 10.37
N SER A 81 19.10 1.91 10.97
CA SER A 81 19.05 3.34 11.29
C SER A 81 20.23 3.77 12.14
N LYS A 82 20.69 5.02 11.91
CA LYS A 82 21.81 5.64 12.65
C LYS A 82 21.33 6.62 13.73
N ASP A 83 20.04 6.94 13.72
CA ASP A 83 19.35 7.79 14.67
C ASP A 83 18.67 6.97 15.78
N GLU A 84 17.77 7.58 16.55
CA GLU A 84 17.05 6.92 17.66
C GLU A 84 15.82 6.12 17.18
N THR A 85 15.60 5.89 15.87
CA THR A 85 14.40 5.25 15.33
C THR A 85 14.07 3.94 16.03
N TYR A 86 14.98 2.95 15.98
CA TYR A 86 14.73 1.61 16.55
C TYR A 86 14.50 1.67 18.06
N LYS A 87 15.31 2.46 18.77
CA LYS A 87 15.20 2.60 20.22
C LYS A 87 13.84 3.18 20.62
N ARG A 88 13.40 4.27 19.97
CA ARG A 88 12.10 4.90 20.28
C ARG A 88 10.94 3.94 20.00
N VAL A 89 11.02 3.15 18.96
CA VAL A 89 10.00 2.13 18.63
C VAL A 89 10.00 1.02 19.68
N CYS A 90 11.17 0.53 20.10
CA CYS A 90 11.29 -0.48 21.18
C CYS A 90 10.72 0.07 22.50
N ASP A 91 11.09 1.30 22.88
CA ASP A 91 10.61 1.92 24.12
C ASP A 91 9.07 2.07 24.13
N ALA A 92 8.45 2.28 22.97
CA ALA A 92 7.01 2.46 22.83
C ALA A 92 6.22 1.15 22.72
N PHE A 93 6.79 0.08 22.12
CA PHE A 93 6.00 -1.06 21.66
C PHE A 93 6.56 -2.44 22.05
N SER A 94 7.65 -2.55 22.83
CA SER A 94 8.23 -3.86 23.22
C SER A 94 7.24 -4.81 23.87
N ASP A 95 6.26 -4.30 24.61
CA ASP A 95 5.24 -5.09 25.31
C ASP A 95 3.95 -5.29 24.48
N ASN A 96 3.89 -4.77 23.25
CA ASN A 96 2.70 -4.88 22.43
C ASN A 96 2.64 -6.19 21.65
N THR A 97 1.69 -7.05 21.99
CA THR A 97 1.55 -8.40 21.40
C THR A 97 1.22 -8.41 19.90
N LYS A 98 0.76 -7.29 19.33
CA LYS A 98 0.54 -7.14 17.89
C LYS A 98 1.78 -6.67 17.13
N MET A 99 2.89 -6.38 17.83
CA MET A 99 4.09 -5.84 17.22
C MET A 99 5.21 -6.88 17.19
N VAL A 100 5.88 -6.98 16.06
CA VAL A 100 7.15 -7.69 15.89
C VAL A 100 8.19 -6.66 15.49
N LEU A 101 9.22 -6.49 16.32
CA LEU A 101 10.26 -5.47 16.11
C LEU A 101 11.55 -6.15 15.65
N LEU A 102 11.96 -5.85 14.44
CA LEU A 102 13.13 -6.42 13.79
C LEU A 102 14.13 -5.30 13.44
N THR A 103 15.40 -5.64 13.46
CA THR A 103 16.49 -4.80 12.96
C THR A 103 17.46 -5.62 12.13
N LYS A 104 18.07 -5.00 11.11
CA LYS A 104 19.07 -5.63 10.26
C LYS A 104 20.08 -4.59 9.75
N PRO A 105 21.26 -5.01 9.26
CA PRO A 105 22.15 -4.12 8.53
C PRO A 105 21.44 -3.50 7.33
N ASN A 106 21.73 -2.21 7.05
CA ASN A 106 21.13 -1.48 5.93
C ASN A 106 21.33 -2.22 4.60
N GLY A 107 20.24 -2.41 3.88
CA GLY A 107 20.19 -3.08 2.58
C GLY A 107 19.17 -2.46 1.62
N GLY A 108 18.55 -1.34 2.03
CA GLY A 108 17.50 -0.65 1.28
C GLY A 108 16.10 -1.21 1.54
N LYS A 109 15.10 -0.45 1.13
CA LYS A 109 13.68 -0.70 1.42
C LYS A 109 13.21 -2.10 0.98
N ALA A 110 13.53 -2.52 -0.26
CA ALA A 110 13.19 -3.85 -0.75
C ALA A 110 13.77 -4.97 0.13
N SER A 111 15.03 -4.82 0.57
CA SER A 111 15.68 -5.77 1.48
C SER A 111 14.98 -5.83 2.83
N ALA A 112 14.58 -4.69 3.39
CA ALA A 112 13.84 -4.62 4.66
C ALA A 112 12.43 -5.24 4.53
N LEU A 113 11.72 -4.98 3.44
CA LEU A 113 10.43 -5.58 3.15
C LEU A 113 10.55 -7.12 3.03
N ASN A 114 11.49 -7.62 2.22
CA ASN A 114 11.72 -9.05 2.07
C ASN A 114 12.09 -9.71 3.42
N TYR A 115 12.87 -9.01 4.25
CA TYR A 115 13.20 -9.49 5.59
C TYR A 115 11.96 -9.60 6.47
N GLY A 116 11.08 -8.61 6.46
CA GLY A 116 9.79 -8.66 7.17
C GLY A 116 8.87 -9.77 6.65
N ILE A 117 8.78 -9.95 5.32
CA ILE A 117 7.98 -11.00 4.67
C ILE A 117 8.45 -12.40 5.09
N ALA A 118 9.75 -12.61 5.25
CA ALA A 118 10.32 -13.88 5.71
C ALA A 118 10.02 -14.18 7.19
N HIS A 119 9.63 -13.17 7.98
CA HIS A 119 9.33 -13.32 9.42
C HIS A 119 7.83 -13.39 9.74
N THR A 120 7.00 -13.73 8.78
CA THR A 120 5.57 -13.94 8.99
C THR A 120 5.06 -15.21 8.31
N ASP A 121 4.07 -15.84 8.94
CA ASP A 121 3.30 -16.95 8.37
C ASP A 121 1.96 -16.50 7.79
N ALA A 122 1.66 -15.19 7.78
CA ALA A 122 0.43 -14.66 7.21
C ALA A 122 0.40 -14.83 5.69
N ASP A 123 -0.76 -15.25 5.15
CA ASP A 123 -0.98 -15.38 3.69
C ASP A 123 -1.11 -14.03 2.97
N TYR A 124 -1.41 -12.97 3.71
CA TYR A 124 -1.62 -11.63 3.19
C TYR A 124 -0.69 -10.63 3.84
N ILE A 125 -0.06 -9.82 3.00
CA ILE A 125 0.93 -8.82 3.39
C ILE A 125 0.41 -7.44 3.00
N VAL A 126 0.56 -6.46 3.89
CA VAL A 126 0.37 -5.04 3.55
C VAL A 126 1.68 -4.32 3.79
N CYS A 127 2.29 -3.77 2.73
CA CYS A 127 3.50 -2.97 2.81
C CYS A 127 3.14 -1.49 2.96
N ILE A 128 3.75 -0.79 3.92
CA ILE A 128 3.44 0.62 4.25
C ILE A 128 4.72 1.35 4.61
N ASP A 129 4.90 2.57 4.10
CA ASP A 129 6.02 3.44 4.48
C ASP A 129 5.91 3.92 5.94
N ALA A 130 7.05 4.07 6.61
CA ALA A 130 7.12 4.44 8.03
C ALA A 130 6.56 5.83 8.37
N ASP A 131 6.38 6.71 7.38
CA ASP A 131 5.78 8.04 7.48
C ASP A 131 4.30 8.10 7.04
N THR A 132 3.77 6.98 6.55
CA THR A 132 2.39 6.89 6.03
C THR A 132 1.38 6.67 7.15
N LYS A 133 0.24 7.37 7.06
CA LYS A 133 -0.90 7.23 7.98
C LYS A 133 -2.11 6.68 7.24
N LEU A 134 -2.77 5.68 7.82
CA LEU A 134 -3.94 5.05 7.25
C LEU A 134 -5.23 5.55 7.88
N TYR A 135 -6.31 5.55 7.10
CA TYR A 135 -7.66 5.57 7.65
C TYR A 135 -7.93 4.26 8.40
N PRO A 136 -8.74 4.28 9.49
CA PRO A 136 -8.98 3.09 10.31
C PRO A 136 -9.48 1.87 9.55
N ASN A 137 -10.19 2.05 8.45
CA ASN A 137 -10.76 0.98 7.62
C ASN A 137 -9.89 0.63 6.39
N ALA A 138 -8.67 1.12 6.30
CA ALA A 138 -7.86 0.97 5.10
C ALA A 138 -7.48 -0.50 4.83
N VAL A 139 -7.05 -1.23 5.86
CA VAL A 139 -6.70 -2.65 5.74
C VAL A 139 -7.92 -3.48 5.38
N SER A 140 -9.07 -3.24 6.02
CA SER A 140 -10.33 -3.91 5.70
C SER A 140 -10.73 -3.69 4.24
N LEU A 141 -10.62 -2.45 3.73
CA LEU A 141 -10.93 -2.14 2.34
C LEU A 141 -10.00 -2.86 1.34
N LEU A 142 -8.70 -2.96 1.65
CA LEU A 142 -7.76 -3.73 0.82
C LEU A 142 -8.11 -5.21 0.81
N MET A 143 -8.44 -5.76 1.98
CA MET A 143 -8.74 -7.18 2.13
C MET A 143 -10.05 -7.62 1.46
N THR A 144 -11.05 -6.75 1.30
CA THR A 144 -12.27 -7.09 0.56
C THR A 144 -11.98 -7.59 -0.85
N HIS A 145 -10.90 -7.11 -1.49
CA HIS A 145 -10.52 -7.58 -2.83
C HIS A 145 -10.00 -9.02 -2.88
N PHE A 146 -9.40 -9.50 -1.78
CA PHE A 146 -8.87 -10.85 -1.67
C PHE A 146 -9.88 -11.86 -1.12
N LEU A 147 -10.83 -11.40 -0.30
CA LEU A 147 -11.77 -12.27 0.43
C LEU A 147 -13.07 -12.55 -0.33
N ARG A 148 -13.32 -11.86 -1.44
CA ARG A 148 -14.51 -12.10 -2.27
C ARG A 148 -14.43 -13.43 -3.02
N PRO A 149 -15.58 -14.01 -3.40
CA PRO A 149 -15.62 -15.20 -4.25
C PRO A 149 -14.88 -14.99 -5.57
N ASN A 150 -14.15 -16.03 -6.02
CA ASN A 150 -13.36 -16.03 -7.27
C ASN A 150 -12.25 -14.96 -7.31
N SER A 151 -11.63 -14.66 -6.15
CA SER A 151 -10.53 -13.70 -6.04
C SER A 151 -9.15 -14.35 -6.04
N GLU A 152 -9.03 -15.66 -6.28
CA GLU A 152 -7.78 -16.42 -6.22
C GLU A 152 -6.72 -15.87 -7.18
N HIS A 153 -7.17 -15.27 -8.29
CA HIS A 153 -6.32 -14.63 -9.29
C HIS A 153 -5.79 -13.23 -8.88
N VAL A 154 -6.31 -12.66 -7.77
CA VAL A 154 -5.85 -11.35 -7.27
C VAL A 154 -4.56 -11.55 -6.51
N GLY A 155 -3.42 -11.18 -7.11
CA GLY A 155 -2.09 -11.25 -6.49
C GLY A 155 -1.76 -10.02 -5.65
N SER A 156 -2.23 -8.83 -6.08
CA SER A 156 -1.96 -7.56 -5.38
C SER A 156 -3.11 -6.56 -5.51
N VAL A 157 -3.18 -5.64 -4.56
CA VAL A 157 -4.16 -4.54 -4.50
C VAL A 157 -3.42 -3.25 -4.17
N ALA A 158 -3.55 -2.25 -5.03
CA ALA A 158 -2.96 -0.93 -4.85
C ALA A 158 -3.83 -0.06 -3.94
N GLY A 159 -3.25 0.50 -2.89
CA GLY A 159 -3.95 1.43 -2.03
C GLY A 159 -4.15 2.82 -2.66
N ASN A 160 -5.14 3.53 -2.18
CA ASN A 160 -5.44 4.90 -2.61
C ASN A 160 -4.65 5.90 -1.77
N VAL A 161 -3.58 6.46 -2.33
CA VAL A 161 -2.70 7.40 -1.66
C VAL A 161 -3.19 8.84 -1.82
N LYS A 162 -3.17 9.61 -0.73
CA LYS A 162 -3.50 11.04 -0.72
C LYS A 162 -2.41 11.84 -0.04
N VAL A 163 -2.10 13.01 -0.57
CA VAL A 163 -1.16 13.94 0.08
C VAL A 163 -1.81 14.53 1.32
N GLY A 164 -1.29 14.21 2.50
CA GLY A 164 -1.81 14.68 3.78
C GLY A 164 -1.47 16.15 4.07
N ASN A 165 -0.36 16.66 3.54
CA ASN A 165 0.13 18.01 3.80
C ASN A 165 -0.02 18.91 2.58
N GLN A 166 -1.14 19.65 2.48
CA GLN A 166 -1.42 20.58 1.37
C GLN A 166 -1.24 22.06 1.80
N ARG A 167 -0.12 22.39 2.44
CA ARG A 167 0.09 23.73 3.02
C ARG A 167 0.59 24.78 2.03
N ASN A 168 1.30 24.39 0.98
CA ASN A 168 1.89 25.30 -0.01
C ASN A 168 1.50 24.92 -1.45
N MET A 169 1.90 25.74 -2.45
CA MET A 169 1.58 25.49 -3.85
C MET A 169 2.16 24.16 -4.35
N LEU A 170 3.38 23.82 -3.95
CA LEU A 170 4.04 22.59 -4.37
C LEU A 170 3.27 21.34 -3.91
N THR A 171 2.88 21.30 -2.63
CA THR A 171 2.11 20.17 -2.08
C THR A 171 0.68 20.12 -2.64
N LYS A 172 0.09 21.25 -3.06
CA LYS A 172 -1.18 21.25 -3.80
C LYS A 172 -1.02 20.68 -5.22
N TRP A 173 0.05 21.01 -5.93
CA TRP A 173 0.36 20.43 -7.22
C TRP A 173 0.60 18.91 -7.10
N GLN A 174 1.36 18.50 -6.10
CA GLN A 174 1.56 17.08 -5.80
C GLN A 174 0.23 16.36 -5.51
N ALA A 175 -0.70 16.99 -4.78
CA ALA A 175 -2.02 16.43 -4.53
C ALA A 175 -2.85 16.26 -5.82
N ILE A 176 -2.74 17.18 -6.78
CA ILE A 176 -3.38 17.07 -8.10
C ILE A 176 -2.75 15.91 -8.88
N GLU A 177 -1.43 15.82 -8.91
CA GLU A 177 -0.70 14.73 -9.56
C GLU A 177 -1.12 13.36 -9.00
N TYR A 178 -1.15 13.20 -7.67
CA TYR A 178 -1.62 11.96 -7.03
C TYR A 178 -3.08 11.65 -7.35
N THR A 179 -3.94 12.67 -7.45
CA THR A 179 -5.35 12.47 -7.82
C THR A 179 -5.50 12.01 -9.27
N THR A 180 -4.69 12.53 -10.18
CA THR A 180 -4.77 12.20 -11.61
C THR A 180 -4.02 10.91 -11.94
N SER A 181 -2.71 10.83 -11.66
CA SER A 181 -1.88 9.68 -12.04
C SER A 181 -2.06 8.49 -11.11
N GLN A 182 -2.02 8.71 -9.79
CA GLN A 182 -2.06 7.60 -8.82
C GLN A 182 -3.48 7.06 -8.58
N ASN A 183 -4.51 7.88 -8.70
CA ASN A 183 -5.87 7.43 -8.43
C ASN A 183 -6.71 7.25 -9.70
N PHE A 184 -6.80 8.28 -10.54
CA PHE A 184 -7.66 8.24 -11.73
C PHE A 184 -7.15 7.26 -12.79
N ASP A 185 -5.88 7.38 -13.20
CA ASP A 185 -5.30 6.51 -14.22
C ASP A 185 -5.27 5.05 -13.75
N ARG A 186 -4.88 4.84 -12.47
CA ARG A 186 -4.85 3.50 -11.87
C ARG A 186 -6.24 2.86 -11.82
N MET A 187 -7.28 3.63 -11.49
CA MET A 187 -8.66 3.16 -11.52
C MET A 187 -9.10 2.72 -12.93
N ALA A 188 -8.70 3.48 -13.96
CA ALA A 188 -8.97 3.10 -15.33
C ALA A 188 -8.21 1.83 -15.75
N TYR A 189 -6.94 1.68 -15.34
CA TYR A 189 -6.16 0.47 -15.59
C TYR A 189 -6.68 -0.74 -14.81
N ALA A 190 -7.21 -0.56 -13.61
CA ALA A 190 -7.86 -1.62 -12.85
C ALA A 190 -9.05 -2.22 -13.60
N ALA A 191 -9.85 -1.37 -14.28
CA ALA A 191 -11.01 -1.81 -15.06
C ALA A 191 -10.68 -2.82 -16.19
N ILE A 192 -9.42 -2.83 -16.65
CA ILE A 192 -8.93 -3.73 -17.72
C ILE A 192 -7.84 -4.69 -17.22
N ASN A 193 -7.67 -4.79 -15.88
CA ASN A 193 -6.63 -5.60 -15.21
C ASN A 193 -5.19 -5.31 -15.71
N ALA A 194 -4.87 -4.02 -15.86
CA ALA A 194 -3.59 -3.54 -16.41
C ALA A 194 -2.88 -2.56 -15.44
N ILE A 195 -3.05 -2.75 -14.13
CA ILE A 195 -2.26 -2.03 -13.13
C ILE A 195 -0.80 -2.45 -13.28
N THR A 196 0.07 -1.50 -13.55
CA THR A 196 1.51 -1.74 -13.80
C THR A 196 2.36 -1.62 -12.55
N VAL A 197 1.90 -0.84 -11.55
CA VAL A 197 2.66 -0.54 -10.33
C VAL A 197 1.71 -0.50 -9.13
N VAL A 198 2.06 -1.21 -8.06
CA VAL A 198 1.45 -1.05 -6.74
C VAL A 198 2.28 -0.04 -5.96
N PRO A 199 1.70 1.05 -5.41
CA PRO A 199 2.49 2.11 -4.78
C PRO A 199 3.22 1.59 -3.54
N GLY A 200 4.49 1.96 -3.40
CA GLY A 200 5.30 1.62 -2.23
C GLY A 200 4.74 2.20 -0.92
N ALA A 201 3.98 3.31 -0.99
CA ALA A 201 3.36 3.93 0.19
C ALA A 201 2.24 3.08 0.82
N ILE A 202 1.52 2.28 0.04
CA ILE A 202 0.53 1.29 0.52
C ILE A 202 0.18 0.28 -0.58
N GLY A 203 0.54 -0.96 -0.38
CA GLY A 203 0.19 -2.09 -1.25
C GLY A 203 -0.16 -3.32 -0.43
N ALA A 204 -1.20 -4.03 -0.85
CA ALA A 204 -1.54 -5.34 -0.27
C ALA A 204 -1.26 -6.46 -1.27
N PHE A 205 -0.75 -7.58 -0.79
CA PHE A 205 -0.28 -8.69 -1.62
C PHE A 205 -0.69 -10.04 -1.02
N ARG A 206 -0.94 -11.03 -1.88
CA ARG A 206 -0.80 -12.41 -1.45
C ARG A 206 0.69 -12.71 -1.26
N LYS A 207 1.08 -13.26 -0.10
CA LYS A 207 2.46 -13.65 0.16
C LYS A 207 2.99 -14.58 -0.93
N LYS A 208 2.19 -15.58 -1.32
CA LYS A 208 2.53 -16.48 -2.41
C LYS A 208 2.84 -15.77 -3.73
N ALA A 209 2.13 -14.70 -4.08
CA ALA A 209 2.39 -13.95 -5.31
C ALA A 209 3.75 -13.24 -5.29
N ILE A 210 4.18 -12.74 -4.13
CA ILE A 210 5.52 -12.18 -3.94
C ILE A 210 6.58 -13.29 -4.04
N GLU A 211 6.34 -14.43 -3.41
CA GLU A 211 7.26 -15.59 -3.44
C GLU A 211 7.42 -16.15 -4.86
N ASP A 212 6.30 -16.32 -5.58
CA ASP A 212 6.30 -16.80 -6.97
C ASP A 212 7.03 -15.82 -7.93
N ALA A 213 7.05 -14.52 -7.61
CA ALA A 213 7.81 -13.49 -8.34
C ALA A 213 9.30 -13.44 -7.97
N GLY A 214 9.73 -14.19 -6.95
CA GLY A 214 11.12 -14.19 -6.45
C GLY A 214 11.40 -13.12 -5.41
N GLY A 215 10.37 -12.51 -4.81
CA GLY A 215 10.49 -11.43 -3.83
C GLY A 215 10.48 -10.04 -4.48
N LEU A 216 10.69 -9.00 -3.65
CA LEU A 216 10.86 -7.62 -4.11
C LEU A 216 12.30 -7.42 -4.57
N THR A 217 12.49 -6.80 -5.74
CA THR A 217 13.84 -6.62 -6.31
C THR A 217 14.65 -5.58 -5.53
N THR A 218 15.93 -5.88 -5.33
CA THR A 218 16.91 -4.96 -4.70
C THR A 218 17.80 -4.28 -5.74
N ASP A 219 17.62 -4.59 -7.03
CA ASP A 219 18.51 -4.15 -8.11
C ASP A 219 18.18 -2.74 -8.62
N THR A 220 17.04 -2.18 -8.21
CA THR A 220 16.60 -0.85 -8.59
C THR A 220 16.40 0.04 -7.37
N LEU A 221 16.40 1.36 -7.58
CA LEU A 221 16.09 2.34 -6.51
C LEU A 221 14.60 2.39 -6.15
N ALA A 222 13.74 1.80 -6.99
CA ALA A 222 12.31 1.65 -6.77
C ALA A 222 11.97 0.16 -6.67
N GLU A 223 11.32 -0.22 -5.59
CA GLU A 223 10.91 -1.61 -5.30
C GLU A 223 9.55 -1.96 -5.91
N ASP A 224 8.81 -0.99 -6.41
CA ASP A 224 7.44 -1.11 -6.96
C ASP A 224 7.43 -1.54 -8.42
#